data_c3fd19234fb5d7e8604fc76c06643fee
#
_entry.id   c3fd19234fb5d7e8604fc76c06643fee
#
_cell.length_a   1.000
_cell.length_b   1.000
_cell.length_c   1.000
_cell.angle_alpha   90.00
_cell.angle_beta   90.00
_cell.angle_gamma   90.00
#
_symmetry.space_group_name_H-M   'P 1'
#
loop_
_entity.id
_entity.type
_entity.pdbx_description
1 polymer ?
#
loop_
_entity_poly.entity_id
_entity_poly.type
_entity_poly.pdbx_seq_one_letter_code
_entity_poly.pdbx_strand_id
1 'polypeptide(L)'
;KKMDVIARAMINDAKTTFDEDNYENIEQRDRDANRLFFLACRAIKFGLRNPLTVSQLFNIESGEELLNYRLAATYIEKVCDTAKRAARYMHLAKFNEKQKKELIKIFTQIEYQFIEMMDAYYTNNREKALKLCDSKEEIIQVCDKFYLKNRNSDWIGFLVNNLKTMM
;
A
#
# COMPACT_ATOMS: atom_id res chain seq x y z
N LYS A 1 12.28 -4.49 1.30
CA LYS A 1 11.66 -5.84 1.19
C LYS A 1 10.77 -6.18 2.39
N LYS A 2 11.23 -6.06 3.67
CA LYS A 2 10.38 -6.42 4.84
C LYS A 2 9.08 -5.60 4.90
N MET A 3 9.12 -4.28 4.67
CA MET A 3 7.92 -3.43 4.63
C MET A 3 6.96 -3.84 3.50
N ASP A 4 7.48 -4.21 2.32
CA ASP A 4 6.69 -4.71 1.19
C ASP A 4 5.90 -5.98 1.59
N VAL A 5 6.54 -6.94 2.25
CA VAL A 5 5.87 -8.16 2.75
C VAL A 5 4.73 -7.81 3.72
N ILE A 6 4.97 -6.85 4.63
CA ILE A 6 3.93 -6.39 5.56
C ILE A 6 2.78 -5.72 4.81
N ALA A 7 3.06 -4.86 3.83
CA ALA A 7 2.02 -4.18 3.06
C ALA A 7 1.14 -5.17 2.29
N ARG A 8 1.72 -6.18 1.63
CA ARG A 8 0.97 -7.25 0.95
C ARG A 8 0.08 -8.01 1.92
N ALA A 9 0.61 -8.38 3.09
CA ALA A 9 -0.17 -9.04 4.13
C ALA A 9 -1.33 -8.15 4.60
N MET A 10 -1.12 -6.84 4.81
CA MET A 10 -2.17 -5.91 5.24
C MET A 10 -3.26 -5.73 4.19
N ILE A 11 -2.91 -5.66 2.90
CA ILE A 11 -3.91 -5.59 1.82
C ILE A 11 -4.74 -6.89 1.79
N ASN A 12 -4.10 -8.05 1.96
CA ASN A 12 -4.80 -9.34 2.00
C ASN A 12 -5.69 -9.46 3.25
N ASP A 13 -5.19 -9.10 4.43
CA ASP A 13 -5.97 -9.14 5.67
C ASP A 13 -7.19 -8.19 5.57
N ALA A 14 -7.03 -7.02 4.93
CA ALA A 14 -8.13 -6.10 4.68
C ALA A 14 -9.25 -6.74 3.83
N LYS A 15 -8.92 -7.56 2.82
CA LYS A 15 -9.93 -8.29 2.02
C LYS A 15 -10.78 -9.24 2.86
N THR A 16 -10.20 -9.87 3.88
CA THR A 16 -10.84 -10.89 4.72
C THR A 16 -11.51 -10.32 5.96
N THR A 17 -11.41 -9.02 6.22
CA THR A 17 -12.00 -8.36 7.39
C THR A 17 -13.53 -8.50 7.48
N PHE A 18 -14.20 -8.86 6.39
CA PHE A 18 -15.66 -9.10 6.40
C PHE A 18 -16.07 -10.40 7.10
N ASP A 19 -15.20 -11.41 7.09
CA ASP A 19 -15.50 -12.76 7.54
C ASP A 19 -14.79 -13.09 8.87
N GLU A 20 -13.70 -12.38 9.16
CA GLU A 20 -12.87 -12.60 10.34
C GLU A 20 -12.54 -11.26 10.99
N ASP A 21 -12.46 -11.24 12.33
CA ASP A 21 -12.02 -10.06 13.07
C ASP A 21 -10.48 -9.94 13.02
N ASN A 22 -9.98 -9.61 11.84
CA ASN A 22 -8.55 -9.45 11.57
C ASN A 22 -8.01 -8.05 11.89
N TYR A 23 -8.83 -7.18 12.47
CA TYR A 23 -8.47 -5.78 12.67
C TYR A 23 -7.26 -5.61 13.61
N GLU A 24 -7.19 -6.41 14.69
CA GLU A 24 -6.03 -6.38 15.59
C GLU A 24 -4.73 -6.79 14.90
N ASN A 25 -4.78 -7.78 14.01
CA ASN A 25 -3.63 -8.19 13.21
C ASN A 25 -3.15 -7.07 12.29
N ILE A 26 -4.09 -6.37 11.65
CA ILE A 26 -3.79 -5.22 10.78
C ILE A 26 -3.16 -4.09 11.59
N GLU A 27 -3.66 -3.77 12.79
CA GLU A 27 -3.07 -2.77 13.66
C GLU A 27 -1.65 -3.15 14.12
N GLN A 28 -1.41 -4.43 14.43
CA GLN A 28 -0.07 -4.88 14.80
C GLN A 28 0.91 -4.75 13.63
N ARG A 29 0.49 -5.16 12.41
CA ARG A 29 1.30 -5.00 11.20
C ARG A 29 1.59 -3.53 10.87
N ASP A 30 0.63 -2.65 11.08
CA ASP A 30 0.82 -1.21 10.91
C ASP A 30 1.89 -0.68 11.87
N ARG A 31 1.86 -1.07 13.15
CA ARG A 31 2.92 -0.72 14.12
C ARG A 31 4.30 -1.20 13.67
N ASP A 32 4.38 -2.40 13.12
CA ASP A 32 5.65 -2.96 12.63
C ASP A 32 6.14 -2.26 11.35
N ALA A 33 5.23 -1.95 10.42
CA ALA A 33 5.54 -1.14 9.24
C ALA A 33 6.09 0.24 9.62
N ASN A 34 5.44 0.92 10.56
CA ASN A 34 5.87 2.22 11.09
C ASN A 34 7.27 2.15 11.73
N ARG A 35 7.55 1.12 12.54
CA ARG A 35 8.88 0.91 13.14
C ARG A 35 9.96 0.73 12.07
N LEU A 36 9.69 -0.08 11.04
CA LEU A 36 10.62 -0.28 9.94
C LEU A 36 10.81 0.99 9.10
N PHE A 37 9.74 1.75 8.86
CA PHE A 37 9.81 3.03 8.17
C PHE A 37 10.72 4.02 8.91
N PHE A 38 10.52 4.21 10.22
CA PHE A 38 11.37 5.09 11.00
C PHE A 38 12.83 4.60 11.07
N LEU A 39 13.06 3.28 11.12
CA LEU A 39 14.40 2.72 11.03
C LEU A 39 15.05 3.04 9.68
N ALA A 40 14.34 2.83 8.57
CA ALA A 40 14.80 3.18 7.23
C ALA A 40 15.14 4.67 7.11
N CYS A 41 14.27 5.55 7.63
CA CYS A 41 14.50 6.99 7.64
C CYS A 41 15.79 7.37 8.39
N ARG A 42 16.05 6.74 9.54
CA ARG A 42 17.29 6.97 10.29
C ARG A 42 18.52 6.47 9.56
N ALA A 43 18.43 5.28 8.96
CA ALA A 43 19.53 4.72 8.18
C ALA A 43 19.87 5.59 6.95
N ILE A 44 18.85 6.05 6.22
CA ILE A 44 19.02 6.95 5.08
C ILE A 44 19.65 8.28 5.52
N LYS A 45 19.15 8.88 6.62
CA LYS A 45 19.72 10.11 7.16
C LYS A 45 21.18 9.95 7.59
N PHE A 46 21.54 8.79 8.16
CA PHE A 46 22.93 8.45 8.47
C PHE A 46 23.75 8.34 7.19
N GLY A 47 23.24 7.65 6.17
CA GLY A 47 23.92 7.46 4.89
C GLY A 47 24.21 8.76 4.16
N LEU A 48 23.26 9.70 4.15
CA LEU A 48 23.45 11.04 3.56
C LEU A 48 24.55 11.84 4.27
N ARG A 49 24.80 11.59 5.56
CA ARG A 49 25.87 12.24 6.32
C ARG A 49 27.22 11.53 6.23
N ASN A 50 27.22 10.24 5.87
CA ASN A 50 28.39 9.38 5.85
C ASN A 50 28.49 8.59 4.52
N PRO A 51 28.61 9.27 3.37
CA PRO A 51 28.51 8.64 2.06
C PRO A 51 29.59 7.57 1.82
N LEU A 52 30.82 7.79 2.27
CA LEU A 52 31.90 6.82 2.13
C LEU A 52 31.62 5.51 2.87
N THR A 53 31.13 5.61 4.11
CA THR A 53 30.77 4.44 4.93
C THR A 53 29.66 3.63 4.28
N VAL A 54 28.65 4.29 3.73
CA VAL A 54 27.51 3.63 3.11
C VAL A 54 27.88 2.98 1.78
N SER A 55 28.73 3.64 0.99
CA SER A 55 29.28 3.04 -0.23
C SER A 55 30.06 1.75 0.07
N GLN A 56 30.91 1.77 1.09
CA GLN A 56 31.72 0.60 1.48
C GLN A 56 30.88 -0.56 2.05
N LEU A 57 29.88 -0.25 2.88
CA LEU A 57 29.12 -1.30 3.59
C LEU A 57 27.93 -1.83 2.81
N PHE A 58 27.28 -1.01 1.97
CA PHE A 58 26.02 -1.33 1.34
C PHE A 58 26.04 -1.20 -0.18
N ASN A 59 27.19 -0.86 -0.76
CA ASN A 59 27.37 -0.63 -2.20
C ASN A 59 26.36 0.39 -2.78
N ILE A 60 26.06 1.44 -1.99
CA ILE A 60 25.21 2.55 -2.38
C ILE A 60 26.11 3.68 -2.86
N GLU A 61 26.04 4.04 -4.13
CA GLU A 61 27.01 4.92 -4.77
C GLU A 61 26.61 6.40 -4.73
N SER A 62 25.33 6.70 -4.51
CA SER A 62 24.85 8.08 -4.58
C SER A 62 23.80 8.44 -3.51
N GLY A 63 23.73 9.73 -3.19
CA GLY A 63 22.66 10.28 -2.36
C GLY A 63 21.29 10.18 -3.03
N GLU A 64 21.24 10.17 -4.37
CA GLU A 64 20.02 9.96 -5.14
C GLU A 64 19.44 8.56 -4.90
N GLU A 65 20.26 7.53 -4.86
CA GLU A 65 19.82 6.17 -4.55
C GLU A 65 19.21 6.08 -3.13
N LEU A 66 19.82 6.76 -2.16
CA LEU A 66 19.25 6.86 -0.80
C LEU A 66 17.88 7.58 -0.80
N LEU A 67 17.72 8.63 -1.61
CA LEU A 67 16.44 9.31 -1.75
C LEU A 67 15.38 8.42 -2.40
N ASN A 68 15.75 7.62 -3.41
CA ASN A 68 14.86 6.65 -4.04
C ASN A 68 14.38 5.59 -3.04
N TYR A 69 15.28 5.08 -2.16
CA TYR A 69 14.87 4.20 -1.07
C TYR A 69 13.92 4.90 -0.08
N ARG A 70 14.14 6.18 0.20
CA ARG A 70 13.24 6.97 1.04
C ARG A 70 11.85 7.09 0.44
N LEU A 71 11.77 7.41 -0.86
CA LEU A 71 10.50 7.50 -1.57
C LEU A 71 9.75 6.17 -1.56
N ALA A 72 10.43 5.07 -1.91
CA ALA A 72 9.82 3.74 -1.88
C ALA A 72 9.31 3.37 -0.48
N ALA A 73 10.09 3.62 0.58
CA ALA A 73 9.68 3.37 1.95
C ALA A 73 8.44 4.20 2.34
N THR A 74 8.38 5.48 1.92
CA THR A 74 7.23 6.36 2.17
C THR A 74 5.96 5.87 1.47
N TYR A 75 6.07 5.40 0.22
CA TYR A 75 4.92 4.84 -0.50
C TYR A 75 4.42 3.55 0.12
N ILE A 76 5.30 2.65 0.54
CA ILE A 76 4.91 1.39 1.19
C ILE A 76 4.22 1.68 2.53
N GLU A 77 4.74 2.60 3.34
CA GLU A 77 4.12 3.02 4.60
C GLU A 77 2.74 3.62 4.35
N LYS A 78 2.58 4.48 3.34
CA LYS A 78 1.30 5.05 2.96
C LYS A 78 0.28 3.96 2.55
N VAL A 79 0.71 2.91 1.86
CA VAL A 79 -0.14 1.76 1.52
C VAL A 79 -0.59 1.03 2.79
N CYS A 80 0.31 0.78 3.75
CA CYS A 80 -0.03 0.17 5.04
C CYS A 80 -1.07 1.00 5.80
N ASP A 81 -0.84 2.30 5.96
CA ASP A 81 -1.75 3.21 6.68
C ASP A 81 -3.13 3.29 6.00
N THR A 82 -3.17 3.33 4.68
CA THR A 82 -4.44 3.34 3.94
C THR A 82 -5.17 2.00 3.96
N ALA A 83 -4.44 0.86 3.96
CA ALA A 83 -5.04 -0.47 4.11
C ALA A 83 -5.70 -0.62 5.49
N LYS A 84 -5.03 -0.18 6.56
CA LYS A 84 -5.61 -0.13 7.91
C LYS A 84 -6.89 0.71 7.96
N ARG A 85 -6.86 1.91 7.38
CA ARG A 85 -8.04 2.79 7.34
C ARG A 85 -9.19 2.16 6.54
N ALA A 86 -8.89 1.54 5.40
CA ALA A 86 -9.90 0.85 4.60
C ALA A 86 -10.54 -0.30 5.40
N ALA A 87 -9.75 -1.15 6.06
CA ALA A 87 -10.24 -2.22 6.92
C ALA A 87 -11.16 -1.69 8.04
N ARG A 88 -10.78 -0.56 8.67
CA ARG A 88 -11.63 0.09 9.68
C ARG A 88 -12.99 0.49 9.11
N TYR A 89 -13.03 1.11 7.93
CA TYR A 89 -14.29 1.51 7.32
C TYR A 89 -15.12 0.31 6.85
N MET A 90 -14.46 -0.77 6.43
CA MET A 90 -15.14 -2.02 6.09
C MET A 90 -15.79 -2.67 7.31
N HIS A 91 -15.14 -2.61 8.46
CA HIS A 91 -15.70 -3.10 9.73
C HIS A 91 -16.88 -2.24 10.21
N LEU A 92 -16.79 -0.91 10.07
CA LEU A 92 -17.85 0.01 10.50
C LEU A 92 -19.07 0.00 9.58
N ALA A 93 -18.91 -0.27 8.30
CA ALA A 93 -19.97 -0.24 7.31
C ALA A 93 -20.68 -1.60 7.24
N LYS A 94 -22.02 -1.55 7.21
CA LYS A 94 -22.85 -2.75 7.04
C LYS A 94 -23.05 -3.03 5.55
N PHE A 95 -22.12 -3.79 4.94
CA PHE A 95 -22.20 -4.18 3.54
C PHE A 95 -23.05 -5.45 3.35
N ASN A 96 -23.88 -5.46 2.30
CA ASN A 96 -24.54 -6.69 1.85
C ASN A 96 -23.56 -7.57 1.06
N GLU A 97 -23.91 -8.83 0.83
CA GLU A 97 -23.05 -9.81 0.17
C GLU A 97 -22.60 -9.40 -1.25
N LYS A 98 -23.45 -8.65 -1.98
CA LYS A 98 -23.08 -8.13 -3.31
C LYS A 98 -22.00 -7.06 -3.22
N GLN A 99 -22.14 -6.15 -2.27
CA GLN A 99 -21.15 -5.08 -2.01
C GLN A 99 -19.81 -5.67 -1.55
N LYS A 100 -19.84 -6.66 -0.65
CA LYS A 100 -18.63 -7.37 -0.20
C LYS A 100 -17.88 -8.01 -1.37
N LYS A 101 -18.59 -8.75 -2.23
CA LYS A 101 -18.00 -9.38 -3.42
C LYS A 101 -17.39 -8.36 -4.39
N GLU A 102 -18.04 -7.21 -4.58
CA GLU A 102 -17.51 -6.14 -5.43
C GLU A 102 -16.23 -5.52 -4.80
N LEU A 103 -16.24 -5.28 -3.49
CA LEU A 103 -15.07 -4.78 -2.76
C LEU A 103 -13.88 -5.74 -2.79
N ILE A 104 -14.11 -7.03 -2.58
CA ILE A 104 -13.06 -8.05 -2.67
C ILE A 104 -12.39 -8.03 -4.05
N LYS A 105 -13.16 -7.84 -5.13
CA LYS A 105 -12.60 -7.71 -6.49
C LYS A 105 -11.72 -6.47 -6.63
N ILE A 106 -12.15 -5.33 -6.08
CA ILE A 106 -11.38 -4.10 -6.10
C ILE A 106 -10.07 -4.29 -5.33
N PHE A 107 -10.12 -4.83 -4.12
CA PHE A 107 -8.93 -5.13 -3.33
C PHE A 107 -7.96 -6.08 -4.05
N THR A 108 -8.49 -7.11 -4.75
CA THR A 108 -7.66 -8.04 -5.53
C THR A 108 -6.94 -7.33 -6.68
N GLN A 109 -7.58 -6.37 -7.34
CA GLN A 109 -6.94 -5.56 -8.39
C GLN A 109 -5.85 -4.65 -7.79
N ILE A 110 -6.13 -4.00 -6.66
CA ILE A 110 -5.15 -3.14 -5.96
C ILE A 110 -3.95 -3.96 -5.49
N GLU A 111 -4.19 -5.14 -4.91
CA GLU A 111 -3.12 -6.06 -4.48
C GLU A 111 -2.24 -6.48 -5.65
N TYR A 112 -2.84 -6.89 -6.76
CA TYR A 112 -2.12 -7.25 -7.97
C TYR A 112 -1.26 -6.07 -8.46
N GLN A 113 -1.84 -4.87 -8.55
CA GLN A 113 -1.13 -3.67 -8.97
C GLN A 113 0.05 -3.34 -8.04
N PHE A 114 -0.13 -3.44 -6.73
CA PHE A 114 0.93 -3.21 -5.76
C PHE A 114 2.06 -4.24 -5.92
N ILE A 115 1.74 -5.53 -6.07
CA ILE A 115 2.73 -6.59 -6.28
C ILE A 115 3.55 -6.34 -7.54
N GLU A 116 2.89 -6.04 -8.65
CA GLU A 116 3.53 -5.79 -9.94
C GLU A 116 4.39 -4.51 -9.93
N MET A 117 3.93 -3.46 -9.23
CA MET A 117 4.70 -2.24 -9.06
C MET A 117 5.97 -2.47 -8.22
N MET A 118 5.87 -3.25 -7.15
CA MET A 118 7.03 -3.62 -6.33
C MET A 118 8.01 -4.51 -7.11
N ASP A 119 7.51 -5.42 -7.95
CA ASP A 119 8.36 -6.21 -8.83
C ASP A 119 9.08 -5.32 -9.87
N ALA A 120 8.37 -4.41 -10.51
CA ALA A 120 8.96 -3.44 -11.43
C ALA A 120 10.06 -2.58 -10.74
N TYR A 121 9.82 -2.17 -9.50
CA TYR A 121 10.79 -1.43 -8.70
C TYR A 121 12.04 -2.28 -8.39
N TYR A 122 11.88 -3.53 -7.94
CA TYR A 122 13.02 -4.41 -7.60
C TYR A 122 13.83 -4.88 -8.81
N THR A 123 13.18 -4.99 -9.97
CA THR A 123 13.82 -5.38 -11.24
C THR A 123 14.28 -4.19 -12.07
N ASN A 124 14.05 -2.96 -11.59
CA ASN A 124 14.31 -1.70 -12.31
C ASN A 124 13.65 -1.70 -13.71
N ASN A 125 12.45 -2.28 -13.82
CA ASN A 125 11.73 -2.40 -15.07
C ASN A 125 10.83 -1.19 -15.34
N ARG A 126 11.39 -0.17 -15.99
CA ARG A 126 10.70 1.09 -16.29
C ARG A 126 9.49 0.91 -17.20
N GLU A 127 9.58 0.03 -18.20
CA GLU A 127 8.47 -0.21 -19.12
C GLU A 127 7.26 -0.81 -18.41
N LYS A 128 7.50 -1.81 -17.53
CA LYS A 128 6.46 -2.39 -16.68
C LYS A 128 5.84 -1.34 -15.76
N ALA A 129 6.65 -0.50 -15.13
CA ALA A 129 6.15 0.57 -14.27
C ALA A 129 5.24 1.54 -15.01
N LEU A 130 5.59 1.96 -16.23
CA LEU A 130 4.77 2.85 -17.06
C LEU A 130 3.43 2.20 -17.43
N LYS A 131 3.42 0.93 -17.85
CA LYS A 131 2.17 0.19 -18.16
C LYS A 131 1.25 0.10 -16.95
N LEU A 132 1.82 -0.06 -15.74
CA LEU A 132 1.04 -0.09 -14.50
C LEU A 132 0.46 1.29 -14.14
N CYS A 133 1.15 2.38 -14.44
CA CYS A 133 0.59 3.73 -14.29
C CYS A 133 -0.64 3.93 -15.18
N ASP A 134 -0.62 3.43 -16.42
CA ASP A 134 -1.76 3.54 -17.33
C ASP A 134 -2.96 2.71 -16.84
N SER A 135 -2.73 1.51 -16.31
CA SER A 135 -3.79 0.64 -15.79
C SER A 135 -4.41 1.12 -14.46
N LYS A 136 -3.74 2.01 -13.74
CA LYS A 136 -4.25 2.62 -12.51
C LYS A 136 -5.58 3.32 -12.72
N GLU A 137 -5.73 4.04 -13.84
CA GLU A 137 -6.94 4.80 -14.14
C GLU A 137 -8.17 3.89 -14.24
N GLU A 138 -8.02 2.69 -14.79
CA GLU A 138 -9.10 1.70 -14.89
C GLU A 138 -9.61 1.29 -13.50
N ILE A 139 -8.71 1.07 -12.55
CA ILE A 139 -9.08 0.70 -11.17
C ILE A 139 -9.75 1.89 -10.47
N ILE A 140 -9.27 3.11 -10.69
CA ILE A 140 -9.93 4.33 -10.17
C ILE A 140 -11.37 4.42 -10.67
N GLN A 141 -11.61 4.18 -11.96
CA GLN A 141 -12.96 4.18 -12.54
C GLN A 141 -13.86 3.09 -11.92
N VAL A 142 -13.31 1.91 -11.63
CA VAL A 142 -14.06 0.84 -10.92
C VAL A 142 -14.43 1.30 -9.52
N CYS A 143 -13.53 1.94 -8.80
CA CYS A 143 -13.78 2.53 -7.48
C CYS A 143 -14.87 3.61 -7.54
N ASP A 144 -14.85 4.49 -8.56
CA ASP A 144 -15.86 5.53 -8.74
C ASP A 144 -17.25 4.96 -9.06
N LYS A 145 -17.31 3.95 -9.92
CA LYS A 145 -18.57 3.24 -10.22
C LYS A 145 -19.15 2.58 -8.96
N PHE A 146 -18.28 1.96 -8.16
CA PHE A 146 -18.70 1.38 -6.87
C PHE A 146 -19.22 2.43 -5.92
N TYR A 147 -18.55 3.59 -5.79
CA TYR A 147 -19.01 4.70 -4.97
C TYR A 147 -20.38 5.22 -5.42
N LEU A 148 -20.54 5.56 -6.70
CA LEU A 148 -21.79 6.12 -7.24
C LEU A 148 -22.97 5.20 -7.00
N LYS A 149 -22.78 3.88 -7.15
CA LYS A 149 -23.80 2.87 -6.92
C LYS A 149 -24.21 2.72 -5.45
N ASN A 150 -23.28 3.00 -4.53
CA ASN A 150 -23.43 2.76 -3.10
C ASN A 150 -23.36 4.03 -2.24
N ARG A 151 -23.49 5.22 -2.84
CA ARG A 151 -23.27 6.52 -2.19
C ARG A 151 -24.12 6.81 -0.95
N ASN A 152 -25.23 6.07 -0.78
CA ASN A 152 -26.12 6.21 0.37
C ASN A 152 -25.70 5.33 1.56
N SER A 153 -24.64 4.52 1.42
CA SER A 153 -24.10 3.73 2.52
C SER A 153 -23.13 4.58 3.35
N ASP A 154 -23.23 4.47 4.66
CA ASP A 154 -22.30 5.12 5.57
C ASP A 154 -20.85 4.67 5.29
N TRP A 155 -19.91 5.57 5.48
CA TRP A 155 -18.46 5.35 5.36
C TRP A 155 -17.94 5.04 3.95
N ILE A 156 -18.80 4.86 2.94
CA ILE A 156 -18.41 4.45 1.58
C ILE A 156 -17.44 5.44 0.93
N GLY A 157 -17.67 6.75 1.11
CA GLY A 157 -16.80 7.79 0.56
C GLY A 157 -15.38 7.72 1.13
N PHE A 158 -15.26 7.51 2.45
CA PHE A 158 -13.98 7.34 3.11
C PHE A 158 -13.27 6.07 2.67
N LEU A 159 -14.00 4.95 2.57
CA LEU A 159 -13.47 3.69 2.08
C LEU A 159 -12.90 3.83 0.68
N VAL A 160 -13.71 4.32 -0.27
CA VAL A 160 -13.29 4.46 -1.68
C VAL A 160 -12.10 5.41 -1.82
N ASN A 161 -12.06 6.50 -1.06
CA ASN A 161 -10.91 7.39 -1.07
C ASN A 161 -9.63 6.68 -0.59
N ASN A 162 -9.70 5.85 0.44
CA ASN A 162 -8.54 5.06 0.87
C ASN A 162 -8.13 4.03 -0.20
N LEU A 163 -9.08 3.34 -0.85
CA LEU A 163 -8.77 2.41 -1.94
C LEU A 163 -8.00 3.09 -3.08
N LYS A 164 -8.43 4.27 -3.50
CA LYS A 164 -7.73 5.05 -4.54
C LYS A 164 -6.34 5.54 -4.09
N THR A 165 -6.16 5.75 -2.81
CA THR A 165 -4.89 6.25 -2.26
C THR A 165 -3.83 5.15 -2.15
N MET A 166 -4.22 3.87 -2.13
CA MET A 166 -3.28 2.73 -2.15
C MET A 166 -2.58 2.54 -3.50
N MET A 167 -3.11 3.13 -4.55
CA MET A 167 -2.56 3.12 -5.92
C MET A 167 -1.72 4.38 -6.16
#